data_78f45c5cc8e78f2ac2c3334141280718
#
_entry.id   78f45c5cc8e78f2ac2c3334141280718
#
_cell.length_a   1.000
_cell.length_b   1.000
_cell.length_c   1.000
_cell.angle_alpha   90.00
_cell.angle_beta   90.00
_cell.angle_gamma   90.00
#
_symmetry.space_group_name_H-M   'P 1'
#
loop_
_entity.id
_entity.type
_entity.pdbx_description
1 polymer ?
#
loop_
_entity_poly.entity_id
_entity_poly.type
_entity_poly.pdbx_seq_one_letter_code
_entity_poly.pdbx_strand_id
1 'polypeptide(L)'
;TFAVDANANKTRTAVLIFKSVGDYTLQRVLKVTQDGVSGEVTIEQDEYIIPYKCPKLVISAPQGENPVDYDAVISESWITQDKKNSTANEVVLNIENNETVFPRTATVEMLDKVITIFQYGKPDTSIGDDHSTSILAFPGAEGGGRFTSGGRGGEIYRVTTLADYNKNETPIEGSLRYGIEKSNQPRTIIFDVSGIIELKRGLYLNEFPNLSIIGQTAPGDGITLKNYNFTFNLSKDPAIGAGSSLNAIVRFLRCRPGDQFADYGEDAIGGRYFKDAIIDHITAGWSVDETLTFYGVQNFTAQWCIASESMNLSNHAK
;
A
#
# COMPACT_ATOMS: atom_id res chain seq x y z
N THR A 1 -9.52 8.46 11.04
CA THR A 1 -9.96 9.42 12.09
C THR A 1 -10.78 8.65 13.10
N PHE A 2 -10.49 8.77 14.37
CA PHE A 2 -11.32 8.27 15.45
C PHE A 2 -11.75 9.43 16.34
N ALA A 3 -12.93 9.31 16.96
CA ALA A 3 -13.45 10.28 17.90
C ALA A 3 -13.30 9.72 19.32
N VAL A 4 -13.01 10.60 20.26
CA VAL A 4 -12.93 10.27 21.67
C VAL A 4 -13.99 11.10 22.40
N ASP A 5 -14.91 10.41 23.07
CA ASP A 5 -15.95 11.08 23.86
C ASP A 5 -15.36 11.84 25.05
N ALA A 6 -16.02 12.92 25.45
CA ALA A 6 -15.63 13.69 26.62
C ALA A 6 -15.52 12.81 27.88
N ASN A 7 -14.50 13.02 28.68
CA ASN A 7 -14.26 12.29 29.92
C ASN A 7 -14.25 13.24 31.12
N ALA A 8 -15.31 13.25 31.87
CA ALA A 8 -15.45 14.06 33.08
C ALA A 8 -14.97 13.34 34.38
N ASN A 9 -14.47 12.13 34.24
CA ASN A 9 -14.08 11.26 35.35
C ASN A 9 -12.55 11.11 35.48
N LYS A 10 -12.12 9.95 35.91
CA LYS A 10 -10.68 9.62 36.02
C LYS A 10 -10.05 9.43 34.64
N THR A 11 -8.74 9.69 34.54
CA THR A 11 -7.93 9.35 33.37
C THR A 11 -8.23 7.93 32.87
N ARG A 12 -8.43 7.80 31.57
CA ARG A 12 -8.68 6.51 30.92
C ARG A 12 -7.70 6.32 29.77
N THR A 13 -7.33 5.07 29.55
CA THR A 13 -6.43 4.68 28.47
C THR A 13 -7.09 3.64 27.58
N ALA A 14 -6.95 3.77 26.27
CA ALA A 14 -7.31 2.78 25.28
C ALA A 14 -6.09 2.42 24.46
N VAL A 15 -5.95 1.15 24.14
CA VAL A 15 -4.93 0.65 23.21
C VAL A 15 -5.62 0.31 21.89
N LEU A 16 -5.22 0.97 20.82
CA LEU A 16 -5.70 0.73 19.47
C LEU A 16 -4.65 -0.11 18.74
N ILE A 17 -5.02 -1.30 18.31
CA ILE A 17 -4.14 -2.18 17.55
C ILE A 17 -4.61 -2.18 16.10
N PHE A 18 -3.81 -1.60 15.21
CA PHE A 18 -4.01 -1.67 13.78
C PHE A 18 -3.21 -2.86 13.24
N LYS A 19 -3.89 -3.84 12.68
CA LYS A 19 -3.25 -4.98 12.03
C LYS A 19 -3.32 -4.82 10.53
N SER A 20 -2.24 -5.10 9.83
CA SER A 20 -2.28 -5.21 8.38
C SER A 20 -3.15 -6.40 7.99
N VAL A 21 -4.06 -6.19 7.04
CA VAL A 21 -4.83 -7.28 6.45
C VAL A 21 -3.90 -8.01 5.50
N GLY A 22 -3.52 -9.23 5.86
CA GLY A 22 -2.63 -10.07 5.05
C GLY A 22 -1.24 -10.32 5.66
N ASP A 23 -0.70 -9.40 6.45
CA ASP A 23 0.50 -9.65 7.24
C ASP A 23 0.20 -9.39 8.72
N TYR A 24 -0.13 -10.46 9.44
CA TYR A 24 -0.46 -10.41 10.86
C TYR A 24 0.74 -10.04 11.76
N THR A 25 1.94 -9.99 11.21
CA THR A 25 3.14 -9.55 11.92
C THR A 25 3.29 -8.04 11.95
N LEU A 26 2.66 -7.33 11.00
CA LEU A 26 2.62 -5.88 10.97
C LEU A 26 1.46 -5.37 11.82
N GLN A 27 1.77 -4.93 13.02
CA GLN A 27 0.82 -4.33 13.94
C GLN A 27 1.27 -2.91 14.28
N ARG A 28 0.31 -1.99 14.28
CA ARG A 28 0.48 -0.66 14.85
C ARG A 28 -0.28 -0.59 16.16
N VAL A 29 0.41 -0.26 17.23
CA VAL A 29 -0.18 -0.09 18.54
C VAL A 29 -0.12 1.39 18.88
N LEU A 30 -1.29 2.01 19.10
CA LEU A 30 -1.40 3.37 19.59
C LEU A 30 -2.05 3.31 20.98
N LYS A 31 -1.35 3.84 21.97
CA LYS A 31 -1.92 4.06 23.30
C LYS A 31 -2.51 5.47 23.32
N VAL A 32 -3.80 5.57 23.53
CA VAL A 32 -4.52 6.83 23.63
C VAL A 32 -4.92 7.03 25.08
N THR A 33 -4.36 8.03 25.72
CA THR A 33 -4.70 8.39 27.10
C THR A 33 -5.51 9.70 27.09
N GLN A 34 -6.62 9.72 27.80
CA GLN A 34 -7.44 10.91 27.98
C GLN A 34 -7.54 11.26 29.47
N ASP A 35 -7.08 12.45 29.82
CA ASP A 35 -7.19 12.95 31.16
C ASP A 35 -8.65 13.29 31.53
N GLY A 36 -9.03 12.89 32.74
CA GLY A 36 -10.42 13.01 33.19
C GLY A 36 -10.88 14.43 33.50
N VAL A 37 -9.95 15.37 33.70
CA VAL A 37 -10.30 16.75 34.12
C VAL A 37 -9.99 17.76 33.02
N SER A 38 -8.91 17.58 32.25
CA SER A 38 -8.52 18.50 31.17
C SER A 38 -9.11 18.11 29.82
N GLY A 39 -9.49 16.85 29.65
CA GLY A 39 -9.89 16.29 28.36
C GLY A 39 -8.74 16.18 27.37
N GLU A 40 -7.50 16.40 27.79
CA GLU A 40 -6.31 16.28 26.97
C GLU A 40 -6.16 14.84 26.47
N VAL A 41 -5.84 14.66 25.18
CA VAL A 41 -5.62 13.36 24.56
C VAL A 41 -4.17 13.26 24.16
N THR A 42 -3.46 12.32 24.77
CA THR A 42 -2.07 12.02 24.41
C THR A 42 -2.00 10.73 23.59
N ILE A 43 -1.27 10.79 22.50
CA ILE A 43 -0.98 9.64 21.63
C ILE A 43 0.51 9.38 21.67
N GLU A 44 0.91 8.22 22.15
CA GLU A 44 2.31 7.80 22.20
C GLU A 44 2.62 6.90 21.00
N GLN A 45 3.83 7.05 20.44
CA GLN A 45 4.31 6.19 19.38
C GLN A 45 4.85 4.89 20.00
N ASP A 46 4.20 3.77 19.70
CA ASP A 46 4.55 2.44 20.20
C ASP A 46 5.11 1.52 19.09
N GLU A 47 5.40 2.07 17.91
CA GLU A 47 5.97 1.31 16.79
C GLU A 47 7.09 2.06 16.09
N TYR A 48 8.17 1.33 15.81
CA TYR A 48 9.33 1.82 15.05
C TYR A 48 9.61 0.92 13.87
N ILE A 49 9.66 1.50 12.68
CA ILE A 49 10.07 0.82 11.45
C ILE A 49 11.49 1.27 11.13
N ILE A 50 12.41 0.31 11.09
CA ILE A 50 13.84 0.59 10.92
C ILE A 50 14.41 -0.15 9.70
N PRO A 51 15.44 0.41 9.05
CA PRO A 51 16.14 -0.26 7.97
C PRO A 51 16.91 -1.50 8.44
N TYR A 52 17.30 -2.37 7.51
CA TYR A 52 18.08 -3.58 7.82
C TYR A 52 19.41 -3.29 8.51
N LYS A 53 20.01 -2.14 8.28
CA LYS A 53 21.15 -1.58 9.02
C LYS A 53 20.69 -0.41 9.88
N CYS A 54 20.50 -0.67 11.13
CA CYS A 54 20.14 0.33 12.13
C CYS A 54 20.80 -0.05 13.45
N PRO A 55 22.10 0.24 13.64
CA PRO A 55 22.85 -0.28 14.79
C PRO A 55 22.38 0.29 16.12
N LYS A 56 21.65 1.41 16.11
CA LYS A 56 21.09 2.04 17.30
C LYS A 56 19.71 2.62 17.02
N LEU A 57 18.81 2.45 17.97
CA LEU A 57 17.52 3.13 18.04
C LEU A 57 17.41 3.86 19.37
N VAL A 58 17.05 5.13 19.32
CA VAL A 58 16.80 5.95 20.51
C VAL A 58 15.31 6.17 20.64
N ILE A 59 14.76 5.85 21.78
CA ILE A 59 13.33 5.96 22.07
C ILE A 59 13.12 6.74 23.36
N SER A 60 11.98 7.38 23.53
CA SER A 60 11.65 8.11 24.75
C SER A 60 11.51 7.14 25.93
N ALA A 61 12.17 7.47 27.03
CA ALA A 61 12.01 6.72 28.28
C ALA A 61 10.60 6.91 28.85
N PRO A 62 10.07 5.92 29.59
CA PRO A 62 8.86 6.10 30.40
C PRO A 62 9.03 7.28 31.36
N GLN A 63 7.98 8.06 31.53
CA GLN A 63 8.05 9.27 32.36
C GLN A 63 8.37 8.95 33.83
N GLY A 64 9.32 9.69 34.38
CA GLY A 64 9.67 9.60 35.79
C GLY A 64 10.66 8.49 36.16
N GLU A 65 11.09 7.70 35.19
CA GLU A 65 11.98 6.57 35.39
C GLU A 65 13.32 6.77 34.64
N ASN A 66 14.41 6.36 35.27
CA ASN A 66 15.71 6.40 34.63
C ASN A 66 16.04 5.04 33.97
N PRO A 67 16.30 5.00 32.65
CA PRO A 67 16.58 3.75 31.93
C PRO A 67 17.73 2.90 32.44
N VAL A 68 18.60 3.46 33.27
CA VAL A 68 19.70 2.68 33.91
C VAL A 68 19.24 1.86 35.10
N ASP A 69 18.09 2.18 35.68
CA ASP A 69 17.60 1.59 36.94
C ASP A 69 16.69 0.36 36.69
N TYR A 70 16.34 0.06 35.44
CA TYR A 70 15.51 -1.11 35.10
C TYR A 70 16.02 -1.83 33.85
N ASP A 71 15.62 -3.09 33.69
CA ASP A 71 15.85 -3.91 32.50
C ASP A 71 14.62 -3.93 31.63
N ALA A 72 14.79 -3.58 30.33
CA ALA A 72 13.74 -3.80 29.36
C ALA A 72 13.59 -5.31 29.08
N VAL A 73 12.35 -5.78 29.02
CA VAL A 73 12.05 -7.15 28.57
C VAL A 73 11.98 -7.14 27.05
N ILE A 74 12.93 -7.80 26.41
CA ILE A 74 13.07 -7.82 24.94
C ILE A 74 12.75 -9.22 24.43
N SER A 75 11.82 -9.31 23.49
CA SER A 75 11.35 -10.61 22.97
C SER A 75 12.38 -11.34 22.11
N GLU A 76 13.36 -10.63 21.56
CA GLU A 76 14.28 -11.17 20.56
C GLU A 76 15.73 -10.78 20.85
N SER A 77 16.65 -11.73 20.65
CA SER A 77 18.09 -11.56 21.01
C SER A 77 18.86 -10.55 20.15
N TRP A 78 18.31 -10.16 18.99
CA TRP A 78 18.95 -9.18 18.10
C TRP A 78 18.78 -7.71 18.54
N ILE A 79 18.12 -7.49 19.66
CA ILE A 79 18.02 -6.18 20.35
C ILE A 79 18.60 -6.31 21.75
N THR A 80 19.35 -5.32 22.18
CA THR A 80 19.83 -5.21 23.55
C THR A 80 19.72 -3.77 24.05
N GLN A 81 19.41 -3.59 25.33
CA GLN A 81 19.40 -2.27 25.96
C GLN A 81 20.82 -1.78 26.23
N ASP A 82 21.13 -0.56 25.77
CA ASP A 82 22.40 0.11 26.05
C ASP A 82 22.23 1.08 27.23
N LYS A 83 22.27 0.56 28.43
CA LYS A 83 22.12 1.37 29.65
C LYS A 83 23.18 2.45 29.78
N LYS A 84 24.39 2.20 29.29
CA LYS A 84 25.51 3.15 29.39
C LYS A 84 25.30 4.44 28.60
N ASN A 85 24.63 4.32 27.46
CA ASN A 85 24.35 5.45 26.55
C ASN A 85 22.91 5.97 26.67
N SER A 86 22.09 5.37 27.55
CA SER A 86 20.75 5.87 27.88
C SER A 86 20.84 7.07 28.83
N THR A 87 19.81 7.92 28.78
CA THR A 87 19.67 9.11 29.65
C THR A 87 18.36 9.03 30.41
N ALA A 88 18.10 9.95 31.32
CA ALA A 88 16.82 10.00 32.05
C ALA A 88 15.58 10.12 31.16
N ASN A 89 15.75 10.62 29.94
CA ASN A 89 14.63 10.86 28.99
C ASN A 89 14.66 9.92 27.78
N GLU A 90 15.72 9.13 27.58
CA GLU A 90 15.93 8.36 26.38
C GLU A 90 16.49 6.97 26.69
N VAL A 91 15.90 5.95 26.08
CA VAL A 91 16.43 4.59 26.08
C VAL A 91 17.15 4.35 24.77
N VAL A 92 18.40 3.90 24.85
CA VAL A 92 19.19 3.49 23.70
C VAL A 92 19.12 1.97 23.56
N LEU A 93 18.72 1.50 22.38
CA LEU A 93 18.73 0.10 22.01
C LEU A 93 19.83 -0.14 20.96
N ASN A 94 20.68 -1.14 21.20
CA ASN A 94 21.57 -1.67 20.17
C ASN A 94 20.81 -2.71 19.37
N ILE A 95 20.93 -2.65 18.05
CA ILE A 95 20.18 -3.50 17.12
C ILE A 95 21.15 -4.15 16.16
N GLU A 96 21.09 -5.46 16.03
CA GLU A 96 21.88 -6.18 15.04
C GLU A 96 21.35 -5.92 13.64
N ASN A 97 22.25 -5.91 12.64
CA ASN A 97 21.83 -5.85 11.26
C ASN A 97 21.00 -7.09 10.88
N ASN A 98 19.94 -6.89 10.12
CA ASN A 98 19.19 -8.01 9.56
C ASN A 98 19.81 -8.43 8.23
N GLU A 99 20.74 -9.38 8.26
CA GLU A 99 21.42 -9.87 7.05
C GLU A 99 20.56 -10.85 6.23
N THR A 100 19.33 -11.16 6.68
CA THR A 100 18.36 -11.96 5.90
C THR A 100 17.54 -11.08 4.98
N VAL A 101 16.97 -11.63 3.93
CA VAL A 101 16.06 -10.91 3.02
C VAL A 101 14.66 -10.71 3.62
N PHE A 102 14.34 -11.42 4.70
CA PHE A 102 13.03 -11.35 5.35
C PHE A 102 13.02 -10.30 6.45
N PRO A 103 11.95 -9.51 6.57
CA PRO A 103 11.79 -8.61 7.70
C PRO A 103 11.61 -9.40 9.00
N ARG A 104 11.89 -8.74 10.12
CA ARG A 104 11.71 -9.32 11.46
C ARG A 104 11.09 -8.31 12.41
N THR A 105 10.43 -8.80 13.45
CA THR A 105 9.73 -7.98 14.43
C THR A 105 10.15 -8.39 15.84
N ALA A 106 10.28 -7.44 16.73
CA ALA A 106 10.47 -7.66 18.15
C ALA A 106 9.60 -6.71 18.97
N THR A 107 9.31 -7.10 20.20
CA THR A 107 8.73 -6.21 21.21
C THR A 107 9.75 -5.89 22.28
N VAL A 108 9.69 -4.65 22.76
CA VAL A 108 10.49 -4.16 23.90
C VAL A 108 9.50 -3.63 24.93
N GLU A 109 9.42 -4.30 26.05
CA GLU A 109 8.58 -3.91 27.17
C GLU A 109 9.42 -3.20 28.23
N MET A 110 9.02 -2.01 28.61
CA MET A 110 9.70 -1.16 29.57
C MET A 110 8.67 -0.62 30.53
N LEU A 111 8.65 -1.16 31.77
CA LEU A 111 7.66 -0.78 32.79
C LEU A 111 6.24 -0.92 32.25
N ASP A 112 5.55 0.18 32.04
CA ASP A 112 4.18 0.25 31.52
C ASP A 112 4.09 0.46 29.99
N LYS A 113 5.24 0.54 29.31
CA LYS A 113 5.33 0.82 27.88
C LYS A 113 5.79 -0.40 27.10
N VAL A 114 5.01 -0.79 26.11
CA VAL A 114 5.36 -1.83 25.12
C VAL A 114 5.53 -1.18 23.77
N ILE A 115 6.67 -1.36 23.15
CA ILE A 115 6.93 -0.90 21.78
C ILE A 115 7.20 -2.09 20.86
N THR A 116 6.80 -1.93 19.60
CA THR A 116 7.06 -2.89 18.53
C THR A 116 8.12 -2.32 17.59
N ILE A 117 9.16 -3.10 17.32
CA ILE A 117 10.23 -2.74 16.38
C ILE A 117 10.15 -3.68 15.19
N PHE A 118 9.89 -3.12 14.03
CA PHE A 118 9.93 -3.82 12.75
C PHE A 118 11.22 -3.45 12.02
N GLN A 119 12.04 -4.44 11.70
CA GLN A 119 13.27 -4.24 10.94
C GLN A 119 13.17 -4.88 9.56
N TYR A 120 13.41 -4.08 8.50
CA TYR A 120 13.47 -4.62 7.15
C TYR A 120 14.57 -5.66 7.01
N GLY A 121 14.37 -6.59 6.06
CA GLY A 121 15.42 -7.48 5.62
C GLY A 121 16.45 -6.75 4.75
N LYS A 122 17.62 -7.35 4.61
CA LYS A 122 18.64 -6.93 3.65
C LYS A 122 18.06 -7.01 2.24
N PRO A 123 18.25 -5.99 1.39
CA PRO A 123 17.84 -6.09 0.00
C PRO A 123 18.41 -7.34 -0.66
N ASP A 124 17.56 -8.10 -1.32
CA ASP A 124 17.98 -9.29 -2.07
C ASP A 124 18.73 -8.86 -3.34
N THR A 125 20.05 -8.95 -3.30
CA THR A 125 20.93 -8.64 -4.44
C THR A 125 21.17 -9.85 -5.35
N SER A 126 20.63 -11.02 -5.02
CA SER A 126 20.83 -12.26 -5.79
C SER A 126 20.06 -12.31 -7.11
N ILE A 127 19.09 -11.42 -7.28
CA ILE A 127 18.33 -11.25 -8.51
C ILE A 127 19.00 -10.16 -9.35
N GLY A 128 20.05 -10.46 -9.99
CA GLY A 128 20.73 -9.86 -11.17
C GLY A 128 20.72 -8.36 -11.46
N ASP A 129 19.98 -7.55 -10.72
CA ASP A 129 19.95 -6.10 -10.82
C ASP A 129 20.44 -5.48 -9.50
N ASP A 130 21.42 -4.60 -9.58
CA ASP A 130 21.93 -3.84 -8.43
C ASP A 130 20.89 -2.80 -7.96
N HIS A 131 19.84 -3.29 -7.30
CA HIS A 131 18.80 -2.46 -6.68
C HIS A 131 19.10 -2.11 -5.21
N SER A 132 20.33 -2.26 -4.77
CA SER A 132 20.73 -2.03 -3.36
C SER A 132 20.38 -0.62 -2.84
N THR A 133 20.16 0.33 -3.75
CA THR A 133 19.72 1.70 -3.46
C THR A 133 18.26 1.98 -3.86
N SER A 134 17.56 1.01 -4.43
CA SER A 134 16.21 1.22 -4.97
C SER A 134 15.17 1.23 -3.85
N ILE A 135 14.28 2.21 -3.92
CA ILE A 135 13.17 2.35 -2.98
C ILE A 135 12.04 1.43 -3.43
N LEU A 136 11.51 0.61 -2.51
CA LEU A 136 10.34 -0.21 -2.80
C LEU A 136 9.15 0.62 -3.29
N ALA A 137 8.31 0.03 -4.12
CA ALA A 137 7.06 0.65 -4.59
C ALA A 137 6.19 1.12 -3.42
N PHE A 138 6.11 0.30 -2.38
CA PHE A 138 5.49 0.58 -1.09
C PHE A 138 6.02 -0.45 -0.07
N PRO A 139 5.86 -0.22 1.24
CA PRO A 139 6.20 -1.22 2.26
C PRO A 139 5.47 -2.54 2.01
N GLY A 140 6.21 -3.64 1.93
CA GLY A 140 5.65 -4.96 1.62
C GLY A 140 5.49 -5.27 0.12
N ALA A 141 6.05 -4.45 -0.78
CA ALA A 141 6.12 -4.80 -2.20
C ALA A 141 7.14 -5.92 -2.44
N GLU A 142 6.73 -6.97 -3.15
CA GLU A 142 7.52 -8.16 -3.44
C GLU A 142 7.62 -8.42 -4.95
N GLY A 143 8.39 -9.44 -5.33
CA GLY A 143 8.51 -9.91 -6.70
C GLY A 143 9.22 -8.95 -7.66
N GLY A 144 9.06 -9.17 -8.96
CA GLY A 144 9.75 -8.43 -10.02
C GLY A 144 9.37 -6.95 -10.10
N GLY A 145 8.13 -6.59 -9.74
CA GLY A 145 7.62 -5.22 -9.74
C GLY A 145 7.91 -4.41 -8.46
N ARG A 146 8.60 -4.98 -7.49
CA ARG A 146 8.78 -4.38 -6.15
C ARG A 146 9.47 -3.01 -6.14
N PHE A 147 10.22 -2.67 -7.17
CA PHE A 147 10.94 -1.39 -7.29
C PHE A 147 10.27 -0.38 -8.22
N THR A 148 9.09 -0.70 -8.70
CA THR A 148 8.29 0.24 -9.50
C THR A 148 8.12 1.56 -8.76
N SER A 149 8.46 2.68 -9.38
CA SER A 149 8.35 4.00 -8.76
C SER A 149 6.97 4.62 -8.90
N GLY A 150 6.21 4.20 -9.92
CA GLY A 150 4.90 4.77 -10.22
C GLY A 150 4.94 6.29 -10.39
N GLY A 151 4.00 6.96 -9.77
CA GLY A 151 3.88 8.43 -9.77
C GLY A 151 4.73 9.15 -8.73
N ARG A 152 5.72 8.49 -8.12
CA ARG A 152 6.54 9.07 -7.06
C ARG A 152 7.23 10.37 -7.51
N GLY A 153 7.14 11.40 -6.66
CA GLY A 153 7.74 12.72 -6.90
C GLY A 153 6.96 13.59 -7.88
N GLY A 154 5.84 13.11 -8.41
CA GLY A 154 5.00 13.84 -9.35
C GLY A 154 3.79 14.50 -8.69
N GLU A 155 2.81 14.83 -9.52
CA GLU A 155 1.55 15.45 -9.12
C GLU A 155 0.70 14.52 -8.26
N ILE A 156 -0.05 15.09 -7.30
CA ILE A 156 -1.12 14.37 -6.60
C ILE A 156 -2.44 14.80 -7.23
N TYR A 157 -3.09 13.86 -7.90
CA TYR A 157 -4.42 14.06 -8.48
C TYR A 157 -5.50 13.46 -7.57
N ARG A 158 -6.54 14.24 -7.27
CA ARG A 158 -7.64 13.84 -6.38
C ARG A 158 -8.87 13.49 -7.18
N VAL A 159 -9.36 12.26 -7.02
CA VAL A 159 -10.65 11.84 -7.59
C VAL A 159 -11.75 12.30 -6.65
N THR A 160 -12.57 13.24 -7.11
CA THR A 160 -13.65 13.88 -6.35
C THR A 160 -15.04 13.53 -6.84
N THR A 161 -15.13 12.76 -7.95
CA THR A 161 -16.41 12.29 -8.51
C THR A 161 -16.28 10.86 -9.03
N LEU A 162 -17.37 10.10 -8.95
CA LEU A 162 -17.50 8.76 -9.53
C LEU A 162 -17.93 8.78 -11.01
N ALA A 163 -18.17 9.96 -11.56
CA ALA A 163 -18.58 10.11 -12.96
C ALA A 163 -17.44 9.67 -13.91
N ASP A 164 -17.84 9.14 -15.05
CA ASP A 164 -16.94 8.79 -16.16
C ASP A 164 -17.42 9.43 -17.47
N TYR A 165 -16.57 9.50 -18.49
CA TYR A 165 -16.89 10.11 -19.77
C TYR A 165 -16.44 9.26 -20.96
N ASN A 166 -17.16 9.35 -22.07
CA ASN A 166 -16.81 8.68 -23.30
C ASN A 166 -15.85 9.53 -24.16
N LYS A 167 -15.27 8.94 -25.19
CA LYS A 167 -14.26 9.56 -26.07
C LYS A 167 -14.73 10.90 -26.67
N ASN A 168 -16.02 11.01 -26.99
CA ASN A 168 -16.60 12.18 -27.63
C ASN A 168 -17.34 13.13 -26.66
N GLU A 169 -17.24 12.87 -25.37
CA GLU A 169 -17.80 13.73 -24.32
C GLU A 169 -16.71 14.67 -23.76
N THR A 170 -17.16 15.77 -23.18
CA THR A 170 -16.23 16.68 -22.47
C THR A 170 -15.57 15.92 -21.31
N PRO A 171 -14.24 15.92 -21.21
CA PRO A 171 -13.55 15.31 -20.09
C PRO A 171 -14.02 15.88 -18.75
N ILE A 172 -14.30 15.00 -17.79
CA ILE A 172 -14.79 15.37 -16.47
C ILE A 172 -13.61 15.47 -15.51
N GLU A 173 -13.22 16.68 -15.16
CA GLU A 173 -12.22 16.93 -14.14
C GLU A 173 -12.69 16.38 -12.78
N GLY A 174 -11.76 15.82 -12.00
CA GLY A 174 -12.07 15.12 -10.75
C GLY A 174 -12.47 13.66 -10.94
N SER A 175 -12.65 13.16 -12.18
CA SER A 175 -12.89 11.73 -12.43
C SER A 175 -11.59 10.92 -12.45
N LEU A 176 -11.67 9.60 -12.22
CA LEU A 176 -10.53 8.69 -12.32
C LEU A 176 -9.90 8.72 -13.72
N ARG A 177 -10.74 8.68 -14.76
CA ARG A 177 -10.28 8.71 -16.16
C ARG A 177 -9.52 9.99 -16.47
N TYR A 178 -9.97 11.13 -16.01
CA TYR A 178 -9.26 12.41 -16.19
C TYR A 178 -7.87 12.36 -15.54
N GLY A 179 -7.78 11.85 -14.32
CA GLY A 179 -6.51 11.65 -13.62
C GLY A 179 -5.54 10.73 -14.35
N ILE A 180 -6.04 9.74 -15.10
CA ILE A 180 -5.22 8.88 -15.92
C ILE A 180 -4.81 9.58 -17.22
N GLU A 181 -5.76 10.16 -17.94
CA GLU A 181 -5.58 10.58 -19.33
C GLU A 181 -5.14 12.05 -19.50
N LYS A 182 -5.42 12.91 -18.52
CA LYS A 182 -5.28 14.37 -18.67
C LYS A 182 -4.37 15.03 -17.66
N SER A 183 -4.10 14.41 -16.51
CA SER A 183 -3.18 14.99 -15.54
C SER A 183 -1.73 14.90 -16.01
N ASN A 184 -0.87 15.72 -15.41
CA ASN A 184 0.54 15.74 -15.72
C ASN A 184 1.25 14.47 -15.23
N GLN A 185 2.33 14.10 -15.87
CA GLN A 185 3.13 12.94 -15.50
C GLN A 185 4.48 13.37 -14.90
N PRO A 186 5.03 12.60 -13.93
CA PRO A 186 4.42 11.48 -13.20
C PRO A 186 3.32 11.93 -12.23
N ARG A 187 2.43 11.02 -11.79
CA ARG A 187 1.33 11.37 -10.89
C ARG A 187 0.86 10.24 -9.98
N THR A 188 0.36 10.62 -8.82
CA THR A 188 -0.30 9.72 -7.87
C THR A 188 -1.77 10.09 -7.75
N ILE A 189 -2.65 9.16 -8.09
CA ILE A 189 -4.11 9.33 -8.03
C ILE A 189 -4.60 8.80 -6.69
N ILE A 190 -5.26 9.67 -5.94
CA ILE A 190 -5.92 9.38 -4.65
C ILE A 190 -7.41 9.67 -4.74
N PHE A 191 -8.21 9.14 -3.82
CA PHE A 191 -9.66 9.24 -3.87
C PHE A 191 -10.22 9.95 -2.64
N ASP A 192 -11.06 10.95 -2.88
CA ASP A 192 -11.87 11.64 -1.86
C ASP A 192 -13.29 11.09 -1.80
N VAL A 193 -13.64 10.20 -2.72
CA VAL A 193 -14.94 9.57 -2.86
C VAL A 193 -14.81 8.04 -2.83
N SER A 194 -15.89 7.35 -2.49
CA SER A 194 -16.00 5.89 -2.58
C SER A 194 -17.27 5.50 -3.31
N GLY A 195 -17.26 4.32 -3.91
CA GLY A 195 -18.42 3.76 -4.60
C GLY A 195 -18.07 3.09 -5.91
N ILE A 196 -19.06 3.02 -6.81
CA ILE A 196 -18.96 2.38 -8.10
C ILE A 196 -18.72 3.44 -9.17
N ILE A 197 -17.63 3.30 -9.91
CA ILE A 197 -17.40 4.04 -11.15
C ILE A 197 -17.94 3.20 -12.29
N GLU A 198 -19.07 3.63 -12.85
CA GLU A 198 -19.63 3.00 -14.05
C GLU A 198 -18.87 3.52 -15.28
N LEU A 199 -17.89 2.73 -15.71
CA LEU A 199 -17.08 3.08 -16.87
C LEU A 199 -17.96 3.17 -18.12
N LYS A 200 -17.71 4.17 -18.96
CA LYS A 200 -18.39 4.36 -20.26
C LYS A 200 -17.59 3.76 -21.43
N ARG A 201 -16.38 3.34 -21.20
CA ARG A 201 -15.49 2.59 -22.11
C ARG A 201 -14.35 1.96 -21.34
N GLY A 202 -13.63 1.04 -21.95
CA GLY A 202 -12.43 0.45 -21.37
C GLY A 202 -11.49 1.50 -20.77
N LEU A 203 -10.89 1.18 -19.65
CA LEU A 203 -9.92 2.03 -18.98
C LEU A 203 -8.51 1.51 -19.30
N TYR A 204 -7.70 2.33 -19.97
CA TYR A 204 -6.41 1.90 -20.50
C TYR A 204 -5.27 2.74 -19.93
N LEU A 205 -4.18 2.07 -19.54
CA LEU A 205 -2.94 2.75 -19.08
C LEU A 205 -1.87 2.87 -20.19
N ASN A 206 -2.19 2.51 -21.41
CA ASN A 206 -1.23 2.32 -22.51
C ASN A 206 -0.32 3.51 -22.80
N GLU A 207 -0.84 4.72 -22.72
CA GLU A 207 -0.16 5.96 -23.11
C GLU A 207 0.20 6.82 -21.90
N PHE A 208 -0.03 6.31 -20.69
CA PHE A 208 0.02 7.08 -19.45
C PHE A 208 0.95 6.44 -18.40
N PRO A 209 2.26 6.34 -18.68
CA PRO A 209 3.22 5.75 -17.75
C PRO A 209 3.43 6.62 -16.49
N ASN A 210 4.26 6.13 -15.56
CA ASN A 210 4.63 6.82 -14.32
C ASN A 210 3.42 7.18 -13.45
N LEU A 211 2.61 6.18 -13.14
CA LEU A 211 1.33 6.33 -12.48
C LEU A 211 1.23 5.49 -11.22
N SER A 212 0.69 6.08 -10.15
CA SER A 212 0.21 5.33 -8.98
C SER A 212 -1.28 5.57 -8.78
N ILE A 213 -2.09 4.49 -8.71
CA ILE A 213 -3.51 4.54 -8.33
C ILE A 213 -3.63 3.93 -6.93
N ILE A 214 -3.97 4.75 -5.95
CA ILE A 214 -3.91 4.42 -4.53
C ILE A 214 -5.34 4.30 -3.97
N GLY A 215 -6.01 3.18 -4.30
CA GLY A 215 -7.41 2.94 -3.96
C GLY A 215 -7.71 2.89 -2.46
N GLN A 216 -6.74 2.54 -1.61
CA GLN A 216 -6.91 2.54 -0.16
C GLN A 216 -7.11 3.95 0.45
N THR A 217 -6.93 5.02 -0.31
CA THR A 217 -7.24 6.38 0.13
C THR A 217 -8.74 6.69 0.07
N ALA A 218 -9.51 5.90 -0.69
CA ALA A 218 -10.95 6.08 -0.78
C ALA A 218 -11.60 5.86 0.59
N PRO A 219 -12.53 6.73 1.00
CA PRO A 219 -13.29 6.52 2.23
C PRO A 219 -14.22 5.31 2.12
N GLY A 220 -14.74 4.85 3.28
CA GLY A 220 -15.74 3.78 3.35
C GLY A 220 -15.33 2.50 2.63
N ASP A 221 -16.18 2.02 1.74
CA ASP A 221 -16.00 0.72 1.08
C ASP A 221 -15.04 0.72 -0.12
N GLY A 222 -14.37 1.82 -0.40
CA GLY A 222 -13.40 1.91 -1.50
C GLY A 222 -14.03 2.03 -2.89
N ILE A 223 -13.27 1.66 -3.93
CA ILE A 223 -13.64 1.88 -5.34
C ILE A 223 -13.89 0.56 -6.08
N THR A 224 -14.99 0.52 -6.82
CA THR A 224 -15.31 -0.55 -7.76
C THR A 224 -15.41 0.03 -9.18
N LEU A 225 -14.69 -0.57 -10.14
CA LEU A 225 -14.81 -0.30 -11.56
C LEU A 225 -15.81 -1.29 -12.16
N LYS A 226 -16.80 -0.82 -12.88
CA LYS A 226 -17.89 -1.61 -13.46
C LYS A 226 -18.04 -1.32 -14.95
N ASN A 227 -18.63 -2.23 -15.69
CA ASN A 227 -19.06 -2.19 -17.07
C ASN A 227 -17.98 -2.50 -18.12
N TYR A 228 -16.74 -2.09 -17.93
CA TYR A 228 -15.66 -2.28 -18.89
C TYR A 228 -14.37 -2.72 -18.21
N ASN A 229 -13.44 -3.22 -19.00
CA ASN A 229 -12.13 -3.71 -18.57
C ASN A 229 -11.20 -2.59 -18.08
N PHE A 230 -10.21 -3.00 -17.27
CA PHE A 230 -9.08 -2.18 -16.89
C PHE A 230 -7.79 -2.80 -17.44
N THR A 231 -7.15 -2.15 -18.39
CA THR A 231 -6.09 -2.75 -19.21
C THR A 231 -4.77 -1.99 -19.18
N PHE A 232 -3.68 -2.77 -19.14
CA PHE A 232 -2.29 -2.33 -19.05
C PHE A 232 -1.51 -2.69 -20.33
N ASN A 233 -1.88 -2.18 -21.48
CA ASN A 233 -1.14 -2.47 -22.72
C ASN A 233 -0.23 -1.30 -23.08
N LEU A 234 1.01 -1.53 -23.51
CA LEU A 234 1.88 -0.49 -24.08
C LEU A 234 1.98 -0.59 -25.60
N SER A 235 1.89 -1.76 -26.17
CA SER A 235 1.94 -1.94 -27.62
C SER A 235 1.19 -3.20 -28.02
N LYS A 236 0.69 -3.22 -29.26
CA LYS A 236 0.21 -4.46 -29.90
C LYS A 236 1.38 -5.29 -30.48
N ASP A 237 2.56 -4.67 -30.64
CA ASP A 237 3.74 -5.34 -31.15
C ASP A 237 4.63 -5.80 -29.96
N PRO A 238 4.81 -7.12 -29.79
CA PRO A 238 5.66 -7.66 -28.74
C PRO A 238 7.11 -7.13 -28.76
N ALA A 239 7.64 -6.86 -29.93
CA ALA A 239 9.01 -6.35 -30.10
C ALA A 239 9.16 -4.92 -29.59
N ILE A 240 8.11 -4.11 -29.67
CA ILE A 240 8.09 -2.72 -29.22
C ILE A 240 7.68 -2.64 -27.74
N GLY A 241 6.64 -3.38 -27.34
CA GLY A 241 6.07 -3.32 -25.99
C GLY A 241 6.95 -3.90 -24.90
N ALA A 242 7.65 -5.00 -25.16
CA ALA A 242 8.48 -5.68 -24.18
C ALA A 242 9.66 -4.86 -23.63
N GLY A 243 10.03 -3.78 -24.32
CA GLY A 243 11.09 -2.85 -23.89
C GLY A 243 10.60 -1.60 -23.14
N SER A 244 9.30 -1.31 -23.19
CA SER A 244 8.77 -0.04 -22.68
C SER A 244 8.27 -0.18 -21.23
N SER A 245 8.71 0.77 -20.38
CA SER A 245 8.29 0.81 -18.98
C SER A 245 6.95 1.51 -18.86
N LEU A 246 5.97 0.80 -18.29
CA LEU A 246 4.70 1.39 -17.86
C LEU A 246 4.87 2.15 -16.54
N ASN A 247 5.73 1.63 -15.68
CA ASN A 247 6.03 2.19 -14.36
C ASN A 247 4.74 2.51 -13.58
N ALA A 248 3.92 1.49 -13.34
CA ALA A 248 2.61 1.64 -12.75
C ALA A 248 2.44 0.89 -11.43
N ILE A 249 1.86 1.56 -10.44
CA ILE A 249 1.44 0.98 -9.16
C ILE A 249 -0.08 1.10 -9.07
N VAL A 250 -0.79 -0.02 -8.90
CA VAL A 250 -2.26 -0.01 -8.75
C VAL A 250 -2.66 -0.84 -7.55
N ARG A 251 -3.37 -0.23 -6.62
CA ARG A 251 -3.70 -0.85 -5.33
C ARG A 251 -5.15 -0.64 -4.92
N PHE A 252 -5.72 -1.67 -4.28
CA PHE A 252 -7.02 -1.62 -3.58
C PHE A 252 -8.19 -1.20 -4.49
N LEU A 253 -8.35 -1.86 -5.63
CA LEU A 253 -9.50 -1.68 -6.52
C LEU A 253 -10.26 -3.00 -6.70
N ARG A 254 -11.53 -2.89 -7.01
CA ARG A 254 -12.38 -4.01 -7.46
C ARG A 254 -12.72 -3.80 -8.92
N CYS A 255 -12.46 -4.80 -9.77
CA CYS A 255 -12.77 -4.79 -11.18
C CYS A 255 -13.93 -5.77 -11.44
N ARG A 256 -15.05 -5.26 -11.93
CA ARG A 256 -16.31 -6.00 -12.13
C ARG A 256 -16.97 -5.56 -13.45
N PRO A 257 -16.41 -5.93 -14.64
CA PRO A 257 -16.96 -5.49 -15.90
C PRO A 257 -18.40 -5.95 -16.10
N GLY A 258 -18.73 -7.20 -15.78
CA GLY A 258 -20.03 -7.78 -16.13
C GLY A 258 -20.17 -7.98 -17.64
N ASP A 259 -21.36 -8.37 -18.09
CA ASP A 259 -21.62 -8.68 -19.49
C ASP A 259 -22.57 -7.68 -20.19
N GLN A 260 -22.96 -6.61 -19.51
CA GLN A 260 -23.94 -5.66 -20.03
C GLN A 260 -23.48 -4.95 -21.32
N PHE A 261 -22.15 -4.71 -21.43
CA PHE A 261 -21.53 -4.02 -22.57
C PHE A 261 -20.42 -4.85 -23.22
N ALA A 262 -20.33 -6.12 -22.91
CA ALA A 262 -19.26 -7.01 -23.35
C ALA A 262 -19.50 -7.53 -24.76
N ASP A 263 -19.25 -6.71 -25.78
CA ASP A 263 -19.38 -7.13 -27.18
C ASP A 263 -18.21 -8.00 -27.66
N TYR A 264 -17.04 -8.01 -26.96
CA TYR A 264 -15.78 -8.54 -27.48
C TYR A 264 -14.89 -9.28 -26.45
N GLY A 265 -15.46 -9.89 -25.43
CA GLY A 265 -14.64 -10.58 -24.43
C GLY A 265 -13.83 -9.60 -23.57
N GLU A 266 -14.45 -9.13 -22.52
CA GLU A 266 -13.83 -8.18 -21.58
C GLU A 266 -13.20 -8.91 -20.41
N ASP A 267 -11.87 -8.77 -20.26
CA ASP A 267 -11.17 -9.16 -19.04
C ASP A 267 -11.61 -8.26 -17.88
N ALA A 268 -11.55 -8.75 -16.65
CA ALA A 268 -11.79 -7.85 -15.53
C ALA A 268 -10.61 -6.89 -15.34
N ILE A 269 -9.40 -7.43 -15.32
CA ILE A 269 -8.16 -6.67 -15.33
C ILE A 269 -7.08 -7.50 -16.04
N GLY A 270 -6.39 -6.89 -16.97
CA GLY A 270 -5.39 -7.61 -17.75
C GLY A 270 -4.38 -6.70 -18.42
N GLY A 271 -3.45 -7.30 -19.16
CA GLY A 271 -2.49 -6.55 -19.94
C GLY A 271 -1.39 -7.37 -20.55
N ARG A 272 -0.64 -6.73 -21.46
CA ARG A 272 0.42 -7.41 -22.21
C ARG A 272 1.52 -6.45 -22.66
N TYR A 273 2.72 -7.01 -22.86
CA TYR A 273 3.87 -6.37 -23.50
C TYR A 273 4.32 -5.06 -22.83
N PHE A 274 4.40 -5.06 -21.50
CA PHE A 274 4.95 -3.95 -20.73
C PHE A 274 5.96 -4.47 -19.69
N LYS A 275 6.64 -3.54 -19.04
CA LYS A 275 7.48 -3.81 -17.88
C LYS A 275 7.27 -2.78 -16.77
N ASP A 276 7.78 -3.13 -15.58
CA ASP A 276 7.81 -2.29 -14.39
C ASP A 276 6.39 -1.93 -13.91
N ALA A 277 5.67 -2.91 -13.38
CA ALA A 277 4.39 -2.64 -12.74
C ALA A 277 4.13 -3.57 -11.55
N ILE A 278 3.32 -3.09 -10.61
CA ILE A 278 2.83 -3.88 -9.50
C ILE A 278 1.35 -3.59 -9.26
N ILE A 279 0.56 -4.66 -9.18
CA ILE A 279 -0.81 -4.62 -8.70
C ILE A 279 -0.89 -5.30 -7.35
N ASP A 280 -1.64 -4.70 -6.42
CA ASP A 280 -1.70 -5.14 -5.04
C ASP A 280 -3.10 -4.96 -4.46
N HIS A 281 -3.62 -5.99 -3.76
CA HIS A 281 -4.97 -5.98 -3.19
C HIS A 281 -6.07 -5.68 -4.23
N ILE A 282 -5.96 -6.24 -5.42
CA ILE A 282 -6.97 -6.15 -6.45
C ILE A 282 -7.94 -7.33 -6.34
N THR A 283 -9.23 -7.05 -6.43
CA THR A 283 -10.23 -8.10 -6.58
C THR A 283 -10.82 -8.03 -7.99
N ALA A 284 -10.59 -9.07 -8.79
CA ALA A 284 -11.09 -9.21 -10.14
C ALA A 284 -12.19 -10.26 -10.20
N GLY A 285 -13.25 -9.99 -10.95
CA GLY A 285 -14.36 -10.93 -11.13
C GLY A 285 -15.41 -10.41 -12.10
N TRP A 286 -16.40 -11.25 -12.41
CA TRP A 286 -17.49 -10.97 -13.33
C TRP A 286 -17.01 -10.65 -14.76
N SER A 287 -15.87 -11.22 -15.13
CA SER A 287 -15.34 -11.15 -16.49
C SER A 287 -16.09 -12.11 -17.40
N VAL A 288 -16.16 -11.78 -18.66
CA VAL A 288 -16.76 -12.62 -19.69
C VAL A 288 -15.70 -13.43 -20.45
N ASP A 289 -14.44 -13.03 -20.34
CA ASP A 289 -13.26 -13.73 -20.81
C ASP A 289 -12.28 -13.94 -19.64
N GLU A 290 -11.06 -13.50 -19.69
CA GLU A 290 -10.11 -13.71 -18.59
C GLU A 290 -10.39 -12.80 -17.40
N THR A 291 -10.19 -13.33 -16.20
CA THR A 291 -10.47 -12.56 -14.97
C THR A 291 -9.30 -11.69 -14.57
N LEU A 292 -8.09 -12.26 -14.56
CA LEU A 292 -6.84 -11.56 -14.22
C LEU A 292 -5.73 -12.15 -15.08
N THR A 293 -5.34 -11.46 -16.14
CA THR A 293 -4.43 -12.01 -17.16
C THR A 293 -3.35 -11.03 -17.55
N PHE A 294 -2.10 -11.44 -17.38
CA PHE A 294 -0.93 -10.67 -17.79
C PHE A 294 0.06 -11.58 -18.52
N TYR A 295 0.45 -11.22 -19.74
CA TYR A 295 1.42 -12.00 -20.51
C TYR A 295 2.40 -11.12 -21.32
N GLY A 296 3.59 -11.68 -21.60
CA GLY A 296 4.67 -10.92 -22.25
C GLY A 296 5.15 -9.74 -21.42
N VAL A 297 5.08 -9.83 -20.09
CA VAL A 297 5.43 -8.76 -19.17
C VAL A 297 6.76 -9.04 -18.47
N GLN A 298 7.46 -7.98 -18.04
CA GLN A 298 8.73 -8.05 -17.32
C GLN A 298 8.66 -7.17 -16.07
N ASN A 299 9.40 -7.54 -15.02
CA ASN A 299 9.42 -6.79 -13.75
C ASN A 299 8.00 -6.49 -13.25
N PHE A 300 7.15 -7.51 -13.25
CA PHE A 300 5.75 -7.42 -12.87
C PHE A 300 5.47 -8.24 -11.60
N THR A 301 4.62 -7.71 -10.77
CA THR A 301 4.09 -8.41 -9.59
C THR A 301 2.57 -8.23 -9.51
N ALA A 302 1.86 -9.33 -9.29
CA ALA A 302 0.49 -9.34 -8.79
C ALA A 302 0.52 -10.00 -7.41
N GLN A 303 0.24 -9.24 -6.36
CA GLN A 303 0.26 -9.75 -4.99
C GLN A 303 -1.03 -9.44 -4.24
N TRP A 304 -1.43 -10.33 -3.33
CA TRP A 304 -2.62 -10.19 -2.48
C TRP A 304 -3.91 -9.93 -3.27
N CYS A 305 -3.97 -10.46 -4.50
CA CYS A 305 -5.11 -10.32 -5.40
C CYS A 305 -6.07 -11.51 -5.26
N ILE A 306 -7.33 -11.27 -5.56
CA ILE A 306 -8.37 -12.31 -5.68
C ILE A 306 -8.92 -12.26 -7.10
N ALA A 307 -8.83 -13.39 -7.81
CA ALA A 307 -9.51 -13.61 -9.09
C ALA A 307 -10.57 -14.70 -8.89
N SER A 308 -11.83 -14.36 -9.09
CA SER A 308 -12.94 -15.26 -8.82
C SER A 308 -14.21 -14.86 -9.58
N GLU A 309 -15.18 -15.74 -9.60
CA GLU A 309 -16.53 -15.45 -10.11
C GLU A 309 -16.54 -14.94 -11.56
N SER A 310 -15.69 -15.52 -12.46
CA SER A 310 -15.82 -15.31 -13.89
C SER A 310 -17.20 -15.83 -14.37
N MET A 311 -17.80 -15.17 -15.35
CA MET A 311 -19.15 -15.47 -15.78
C MET A 311 -19.18 -16.72 -16.66
N ASN A 312 -19.88 -17.76 -16.20
CA ASN A 312 -20.06 -18.99 -16.95
C ASN A 312 -21.11 -18.85 -18.07
N LEU A 313 -22.14 -18.04 -17.84
CA LEU A 313 -23.14 -17.67 -18.81
C LEU A 313 -23.03 -16.18 -19.05
N SER A 314 -22.60 -15.78 -20.23
CA SER A 314 -22.41 -14.39 -20.63
C SER A 314 -22.80 -14.16 -22.08
N ASN A 315 -22.88 -12.91 -22.50
CA ASN A 315 -23.12 -12.53 -23.87
C ASN A 315 -21.92 -12.71 -24.82
N HIS A 316 -20.77 -13.13 -24.27
CA HIS A 316 -19.58 -13.41 -25.05
C HIS A 316 -19.76 -14.68 -25.89
N ALA A 317 -19.66 -14.54 -27.19
CA ALA A 317 -19.62 -15.68 -28.09
C ALA A 317 -18.25 -16.31 -28.08
N LYS A 318 -18.12 -17.51 -27.49
CA LYS A 318 -16.93 -18.34 -27.57
C LYS A 318 -16.85 -19.08 -28.88
#